data_469c7a5c85d91a4ff1478bd156de68aa
#
_entry.id   469c7a5c85d91a4ff1478bd156de68aa
#
_cell.length_a   1.000
_cell.length_b   1.000
_cell.length_c   1.000
_cell.angle_alpha   90.00
_cell.angle_beta   90.00
_cell.angle_gamma   90.00
#
_symmetry.space_group_name_H-M   'P 1'
#
loop_
_entity.id
_entity.type
_entity.pdbx_description
1 polymer ?
#
loop_
_entity_poly.entity_id
_entity_poly.type
_entity_poly.pdbx_seq_one_letter_code
_entity_poly.pdbx_strand_id
1 'polypeptide(L)'
;MERGHEFEPEARDLYTFQTGAHLERVGFIRNGRVGCSPDSLIGEDGGLEIKTKLPHLLIELILKDEFPPEHKAQVQGTLWVTKRQWWDIGIYWPGVPLFVKRAYRDEAYIQRVATEVDRFNGELDEVVAQIRRRSEAVAA
;
A
#
# COMPACT_ATOMS: atom_id res chain seq x y z
N MET A 1 -6.67 -11.54 10.08
CA MET A 1 -6.33 -10.13 10.30
C MET A 1 -5.55 -9.90 11.58
N GLU A 2 -5.97 -10.41 12.70
CA GLU A 2 -5.20 -10.32 13.94
C GLU A 2 -3.80 -10.95 13.82
N ARG A 3 -3.68 -12.06 13.09
CA ARG A 3 -2.40 -12.74 12.84
C ARG A 3 -1.41 -11.88 12.05
N GLY A 4 -1.87 -11.05 11.13
CA GLY A 4 -1.01 -10.15 10.36
C GLY A 4 -0.30 -9.14 11.25
N HIS A 5 -1.03 -8.52 12.16
CA HIS A 5 -0.46 -7.54 13.08
C HIS A 5 0.46 -8.17 14.13
N GLU A 6 0.17 -9.39 14.56
CA GLU A 6 0.98 -10.12 15.54
C GLU A 6 2.39 -10.40 15.03
N PHE A 7 2.53 -10.73 13.73
CA PHE A 7 3.81 -11.10 13.12
C PHE A 7 4.57 -9.95 12.46
N GLU A 8 3.95 -8.79 12.30
CA GLU A 8 4.59 -7.64 11.65
C GLU A 8 5.91 -7.21 12.29
N PRO A 9 6.01 -7.08 13.64
CA PRO A 9 7.28 -6.70 14.26
C PRO A 9 8.42 -7.66 13.95
N GLU A 10 8.16 -8.96 14.00
CA GLU A 10 9.14 -9.99 13.69
C GLU A 10 9.58 -9.93 12.23
N ALA A 11 8.64 -9.74 11.31
CA ALA A 11 8.93 -9.60 9.89
C ALA A 11 9.77 -8.35 9.60
N ARG A 12 9.49 -7.22 10.26
CA ARG A 12 10.29 -6.00 10.12
C ARG A 12 11.72 -6.22 10.63
N ASP A 13 11.89 -6.91 11.75
CA ASP A 13 13.20 -7.21 12.29
C ASP A 13 14.02 -8.10 11.34
N LEU A 14 13.40 -9.10 10.75
CA LEU A 14 14.04 -9.94 9.73
C LEU A 14 14.43 -9.15 8.49
N TYR A 15 13.55 -8.30 8.02
CA TYR A 15 13.84 -7.42 6.87
C TYR A 15 15.05 -6.53 7.16
N THR A 16 15.08 -5.87 8.31
CA THR A 16 16.20 -5.02 8.73
C THR A 16 17.50 -5.84 8.84
N PHE A 17 17.43 -7.03 9.40
CA PHE A 17 18.57 -7.91 9.51
C PHE A 17 19.15 -8.29 8.14
N GLN A 18 18.28 -8.62 7.19
CA GLN A 18 18.69 -9.05 5.85
C GLN A 18 19.19 -7.91 4.96
N THR A 19 18.61 -6.72 5.09
CA THR A 19 18.89 -5.60 4.18
C THR A 19 19.76 -4.52 4.77
N GLY A 20 19.85 -4.43 6.09
CA GLY A 20 20.52 -3.32 6.78
C GLY A 20 19.72 -2.02 6.73
N ALA A 21 18.51 -2.03 6.20
CA ALA A 21 17.69 -0.83 6.06
C ALA A 21 17.18 -0.32 7.40
N HIS A 22 17.13 1.00 7.55
CA HIS A 22 16.47 1.67 8.67
C HIS A 22 15.00 1.89 8.31
N LEU A 23 14.09 1.33 9.11
CA LEU A 23 12.66 1.46 8.90
C LEU A 23 12.10 2.59 9.75
N GLU A 24 11.49 3.57 9.09
CA GLU A 24 10.76 4.64 9.76
C GLU A 24 9.27 4.30 9.81
N ARG A 25 8.75 4.11 11.02
CA ARG A 25 7.32 3.87 11.22
C ARG A 25 6.59 5.20 11.10
N VAL A 26 5.56 5.21 10.28
CA VAL A 26 4.73 6.40 10.06
C VAL A 26 3.26 6.04 10.22
N GLY A 27 2.44 7.05 10.47
CA GLY A 27 1.00 6.89 10.47
C GLY A 27 0.42 7.10 9.08
N PHE A 28 -0.70 7.79 9.03
CA PHE A 28 -1.39 8.10 7.77
C PHE A 28 -0.65 9.18 6.99
N ILE A 29 -0.41 8.91 5.70
CA ILE A 29 0.17 9.89 4.76
C ILE A 29 -0.93 10.37 3.83
N ARG A 30 -1.05 11.68 3.71
CA ARG A 30 -2.05 12.32 2.86
C ARG A 30 -1.39 13.13 1.74
N ASN A 31 -1.94 13.02 0.54
CA ASN A 31 -1.55 13.83 -0.60
C ASN A 31 -2.84 14.35 -1.29
N GLY A 32 -3.23 15.59 -0.98
CA GLY A 32 -4.50 16.14 -1.43
C GLY A 32 -5.69 15.36 -0.86
N ARG A 33 -6.50 14.77 -1.74
CA ARG A 33 -7.70 13.99 -1.38
C ARG A 33 -7.44 12.49 -1.28
N VAL A 34 -6.20 12.07 -1.45
CA VAL A 34 -5.82 10.65 -1.36
C VAL A 34 -4.88 10.43 -0.20
N GLY A 35 -4.88 9.24 0.33
CA GLY A 35 -4.04 8.89 1.46
C GLY A 35 -3.77 7.40 1.56
N CYS A 36 -2.79 7.04 2.38
CA CYS A 36 -2.44 5.66 2.67
C CYS A 36 -1.84 5.53 4.07
N SER A 37 -1.81 4.30 4.57
CA SER A 37 -1.17 3.97 5.85
C SER A 37 -0.11 2.91 5.61
N PRO A 38 1.12 3.30 5.19
CA PRO A 38 2.18 2.36 4.93
C PRO A 38 2.74 1.77 6.23
N ASP A 39 3.32 0.56 6.15
CA ASP A 39 3.99 -0.04 7.29
C ASP A 39 5.24 0.74 7.68
N SER A 40 6.11 0.98 6.73
CA SER A 40 7.38 1.67 7.00
C SER A 40 7.86 2.43 5.77
N LEU A 41 8.55 3.53 6.01
CA LEU A 41 9.32 4.26 4.99
C LEU A 41 10.80 3.87 5.11
N ILE A 42 11.50 3.88 3.97
CA ILE A 42 12.93 3.55 3.90
C ILE A 42 13.64 4.65 3.11
N GLY A 43 14.55 5.37 3.78
CA GLY A 43 15.22 6.50 3.16
C GLY A 43 14.23 7.53 2.62
N GLU A 44 14.59 8.17 1.52
CA GLU A 44 13.73 9.17 0.87
C GLU A 44 12.85 8.57 -0.23
N ASP A 45 13.26 7.46 -0.83
CA ASP A 45 12.69 6.95 -2.07
C ASP A 45 11.93 5.64 -1.95
N GLY A 46 12.00 4.97 -0.81
CA GLY A 46 11.46 3.63 -0.67
C GLY A 46 10.50 3.44 0.47
N GLY A 47 9.96 2.25 0.54
CA GLY A 47 9.07 1.82 1.61
C GLY A 47 8.92 0.31 1.67
N LEU A 48 8.22 -0.13 2.70
CA LEU A 48 7.97 -1.54 2.98
C LEU A 48 6.51 -1.75 3.38
N GLU A 49 5.91 -2.77 2.82
CA GLU A 49 4.61 -3.31 3.22
C GLU A 49 4.80 -4.76 3.66
N ILE A 50 4.35 -5.09 4.86
CA ILE A 50 4.39 -6.46 5.37
C ILE A 50 3.03 -7.12 5.20
N LYS A 51 3.04 -8.33 4.68
CA LYS A 51 1.87 -9.20 4.57
C LYS A 51 2.17 -10.55 5.20
N THR A 52 1.15 -11.21 5.69
CA THR A 52 1.25 -12.60 6.15
C THR A 52 0.53 -13.51 5.18
N LYS A 53 1.02 -14.73 5.04
CA LYS A 53 0.41 -15.74 4.18
C LYS A 53 0.64 -17.13 4.78
N LEU A 54 -0.33 -18.01 4.65
CA LEU A 54 -0.19 -19.38 5.14
C LEU A 54 1.02 -20.07 4.50
N PRO A 55 1.71 -20.97 5.23
CA PRO A 55 3.00 -21.51 4.79
C PRO A 55 2.97 -22.13 3.38
N HIS A 56 1.96 -22.91 3.04
CA HIS A 56 1.87 -23.56 1.73
C HIS A 56 1.75 -22.58 0.57
N LEU A 57 1.04 -21.46 0.78
CA LEU A 57 0.89 -20.39 -0.20
C LEU A 57 2.17 -19.56 -0.32
N LEU A 58 2.83 -19.30 0.81
CA LEU A 58 4.10 -18.57 0.83
C LEU A 58 5.20 -19.35 0.11
N ILE A 59 5.27 -20.66 0.32
CA ILE A 59 6.23 -21.53 -0.37
C ILE A 59 6.00 -21.47 -1.90
N GLU A 60 4.76 -21.50 -2.37
CA GLU A 60 4.45 -21.33 -3.79
C GLU A 60 4.97 -19.99 -4.33
N LEU A 61 4.80 -18.91 -3.60
CA LEU A 61 5.32 -17.60 -3.99
C LEU A 61 6.84 -17.58 -4.07
N ILE A 62 7.52 -18.17 -3.09
CA ILE A 62 8.98 -18.26 -3.07
C ILE A 62 9.48 -19.01 -4.30
N LEU A 63 8.82 -20.10 -4.67
CA LEU A 63 9.19 -20.91 -5.83
C LEU A 63 8.93 -20.19 -7.16
N LYS A 64 7.87 -19.41 -7.27
CA LYS A 64 7.59 -18.56 -8.43
C LYS A 64 8.57 -17.39 -8.55
N ASP A 65 8.98 -16.86 -7.43
CA ASP A 65 9.91 -15.72 -7.32
C ASP A 65 9.48 -14.48 -8.14
N GLU A 66 8.19 -14.19 -8.11
CA GLU A 66 7.59 -13.06 -8.82
C GLU A 66 6.85 -12.14 -7.85
N PHE A 67 6.70 -10.87 -8.21
CA PHE A 67 5.87 -9.96 -7.44
C PHE A 67 4.41 -10.44 -7.47
N PRO A 68 3.77 -10.60 -6.28
CA PRO A 68 2.38 -11.10 -6.24
C PRO A 68 1.42 -10.10 -6.87
N PRO A 69 0.70 -10.49 -7.93
CA PRO A 69 -0.17 -9.56 -8.67
C PRO A 69 -1.34 -9.02 -7.83
N GLU A 70 -1.80 -9.76 -6.82
CA GLU A 70 -2.87 -9.30 -5.92
C GLU A 70 -2.50 -8.07 -5.09
N HIS A 71 -1.22 -7.76 -4.94
CA HIS A 71 -0.73 -6.61 -4.18
C HIS A 71 -0.30 -5.42 -5.05
N LYS A 72 -0.39 -5.55 -6.38
CA LYS A 72 0.02 -4.48 -7.31
C LYS A 72 -0.76 -3.18 -7.08
N ALA A 73 -2.06 -3.27 -6.97
CA ALA A 73 -2.92 -2.08 -6.80
C ALA A 73 -2.56 -1.31 -5.54
N GLN A 74 -2.38 -1.99 -4.41
CA GLN A 74 -2.02 -1.36 -3.14
C GLN A 74 -0.64 -0.72 -3.21
N VAL A 75 0.35 -1.42 -3.75
CA VAL A 75 1.73 -0.93 -3.81
C VAL A 75 1.86 0.25 -4.77
N GLN A 76 1.28 0.18 -5.95
CA GLN A 76 1.31 1.30 -6.91
C GLN A 76 0.51 2.50 -6.39
N GLY A 77 -0.62 2.27 -5.72
CA GLY A 77 -1.36 3.33 -5.05
C GLY A 77 -0.55 4.02 -3.96
N THR A 78 0.18 3.26 -3.16
CA THR A 78 1.08 3.80 -2.13
C THR A 78 2.22 4.61 -2.74
N LEU A 79 2.84 4.14 -3.82
CA LEU A 79 3.87 4.88 -4.57
C LEU A 79 3.32 6.19 -5.12
N TRP A 80 2.11 6.19 -5.62
CA TRP A 80 1.45 7.40 -6.10
C TRP A 80 1.24 8.42 -4.97
N VAL A 81 0.66 7.99 -3.85
CA VAL A 81 0.37 8.87 -2.71
C VAL A 81 1.64 9.43 -2.07
N THR A 82 2.65 8.60 -1.86
CA THR A 82 3.90 8.98 -1.20
C THR A 82 4.90 9.68 -2.13
N LYS A 83 4.69 9.59 -3.43
CA LYS A 83 5.63 10.08 -4.48
C LYS A 83 6.99 9.38 -4.43
N ARG A 84 7.05 8.19 -3.85
CA ARG A 84 8.29 7.42 -3.74
C ARG A 84 8.54 6.60 -4.99
N GLN A 85 9.77 6.09 -5.12
CA GLN A 85 10.25 5.46 -6.35
C GLN A 85 10.12 3.93 -6.35
N TRP A 86 10.24 3.32 -5.18
CA TRP A 86 10.17 1.87 -5.04
C TRP A 86 9.50 1.47 -3.73
N TRP A 87 8.99 0.24 -3.72
CA TRP A 87 8.32 -0.33 -2.55
C TRP A 87 8.57 -1.81 -2.47
N ASP A 88 9.05 -2.28 -1.31
CA ASP A 88 9.21 -3.70 -1.05
C ASP A 88 7.94 -4.26 -0.42
N ILE A 89 7.52 -5.41 -0.92
CA ILE A 89 6.54 -6.23 -0.23
C ILE A 89 7.29 -7.37 0.46
N GLY A 90 7.09 -7.49 1.77
CA GLY A 90 7.62 -8.59 2.57
C GLY A 90 6.48 -9.51 2.98
N ILE A 91 6.54 -10.77 2.63
CA ILE A 91 5.52 -11.74 2.97
C ILE A 91 6.11 -12.75 3.93
N TYR A 92 5.44 -12.93 5.05
CA TYR A 92 6.00 -13.59 6.22
C TYR A 92 5.06 -14.64 6.80
N TRP A 93 5.65 -15.71 7.28
CA TRP A 93 5.07 -16.67 8.22
C TRP A 93 6.19 -17.25 9.09
N PRO A 94 5.99 -17.44 10.41
CA PRO A 94 7.03 -17.99 11.27
C PRO A 94 7.54 -19.33 10.76
N GLY A 95 8.86 -19.50 10.74
CA GLY A 95 9.51 -20.72 10.27
C GLY A 95 9.70 -20.84 8.75
N VAL A 96 9.17 -19.90 7.98
CA VAL A 96 9.37 -19.84 6.52
C VAL A 96 10.26 -18.63 6.22
N PRO A 97 11.21 -18.73 5.26
CA PRO A 97 12.03 -17.59 4.87
C PRO A 97 11.16 -16.39 4.45
N LEU A 98 11.58 -15.20 4.89
CA LEU A 98 10.92 -13.96 4.48
C LEU A 98 11.05 -13.79 2.96
N PHE A 99 9.92 -13.66 2.28
CA PHE A 99 9.87 -13.41 0.85
C PHE A 99 9.75 -11.90 0.59
N VAL A 100 10.74 -11.33 -0.10
CA VAL A 100 10.77 -9.90 -0.41
C VAL A 100 10.82 -9.69 -1.91
N LYS A 101 9.91 -8.88 -2.43
CA LYS A 101 9.93 -8.43 -3.83
C LYS A 101 9.79 -6.91 -3.88
N ARG A 102 10.58 -6.30 -4.75
CA ARG A 102 10.56 -4.86 -4.97
C ARG A 102 9.74 -4.51 -6.21
N ALA A 103 8.86 -3.55 -6.04
CA ALA A 103 8.15 -2.92 -7.15
C ALA A 103 8.68 -1.51 -7.35
N TYR A 104 8.87 -1.13 -8.60
CA TYR A 104 9.14 0.24 -9.00
C TYR A 104 7.86 0.88 -9.52
N ARG A 105 7.84 2.20 -9.61
CA ARG A 105 6.68 2.92 -10.12
C ARG A 105 6.32 2.44 -11.53
N ASP A 106 5.06 2.10 -11.72
CA ASP A 106 4.45 1.84 -13.02
C ASP A 106 3.66 3.09 -13.41
N GLU A 107 4.29 4.01 -14.12
CA GLU A 107 3.70 5.33 -14.42
C GLU A 107 2.41 5.22 -15.23
N ALA A 108 2.33 4.30 -16.17
CA ALA A 108 1.11 4.08 -16.95
C ALA A 108 -0.05 3.59 -16.07
N TYR A 109 0.22 2.66 -15.17
CA TYR A 109 -0.76 2.16 -14.21
C TYR A 109 -1.21 3.27 -13.26
N ILE A 110 -0.25 4.01 -12.68
CA ILE A 110 -0.53 5.12 -11.75
C ILE A 110 -1.37 6.19 -12.44
N GLN A 111 -1.07 6.53 -13.70
CA GLN A 111 -1.84 7.51 -14.45
C GLN A 111 -3.30 7.07 -14.64
N ARG A 112 -3.53 5.79 -14.92
CA ARG A 112 -4.89 5.26 -15.00
C ARG A 112 -5.64 5.33 -13.67
N VAL A 113 -4.96 4.98 -12.57
CA VAL A 113 -5.54 5.09 -11.23
C VAL A 113 -5.87 6.53 -10.89
N ALA A 114 -4.96 7.47 -11.14
CA ALA A 114 -5.17 8.89 -10.89
C ALA A 114 -6.36 9.43 -11.67
N THR A 115 -6.50 9.06 -12.93
CA THR A 115 -7.64 9.47 -13.79
C THR A 115 -8.96 8.93 -13.22
N GLU A 116 -9.00 7.67 -12.81
CA GLU A 116 -10.21 7.08 -12.23
C GLU A 116 -10.58 7.71 -10.88
N VAL A 117 -9.60 8.06 -10.05
CA VAL A 117 -9.82 8.74 -8.78
C VAL A 117 -10.36 10.16 -9.02
N ASP A 118 -9.80 10.89 -9.97
CA ASP A 118 -10.29 12.23 -10.32
C ASP A 118 -11.73 12.18 -10.81
N ARG A 119 -12.08 11.21 -11.65
CA ARG A 119 -13.44 11.00 -12.11
C ARG A 119 -14.39 10.70 -10.96
N PHE A 120 -14.00 9.78 -10.07
CA PHE A 120 -14.78 9.44 -8.89
C PHE A 120 -15.00 10.66 -7.98
N ASN A 121 -13.95 11.44 -7.73
CA ASN A 121 -14.05 12.65 -6.92
C ASN A 121 -14.97 13.69 -7.54
N GLY A 122 -14.94 13.85 -8.87
CA GLY A 122 -15.84 14.73 -9.58
C GLY A 122 -17.30 14.30 -9.45
N GLU A 123 -17.58 13.02 -9.62
CA GLU A 123 -18.93 12.46 -9.44
C GLU A 123 -19.40 12.62 -7.98
N LEU A 124 -18.52 12.39 -7.01
CA LEU A 124 -18.83 12.58 -5.60
C LEU A 124 -19.16 14.03 -5.28
N ASP A 125 -18.38 14.99 -5.79
CA ASP A 125 -18.59 16.41 -5.59
C ASP A 125 -19.95 16.85 -6.15
N GLU A 126 -20.35 16.30 -7.30
CA GLU A 126 -21.64 16.57 -7.90
C GLU A 126 -22.80 16.03 -7.04
N VAL A 127 -22.67 14.80 -6.52
CA VAL A 127 -23.67 14.22 -5.62
C VAL A 127 -23.78 15.04 -4.33
N VAL A 128 -22.66 15.44 -3.75
CA VAL A 128 -22.64 16.28 -2.54
C VAL A 128 -23.32 17.62 -2.83
N ALA A 129 -23.05 18.24 -3.96
CA ALA A 129 -23.69 19.50 -4.36
C ALA A 129 -25.20 19.36 -4.51
N GLN A 130 -25.68 18.24 -5.10
CA GLN A 130 -27.11 17.96 -5.21
C GLN A 130 -27.76 17.80 -3.84
N ILE A 131 -27.13 17.08 -2.93
CA ILE A 131 -27.64 16.87 -1.57
C ILE A 131 -27.73 18.20 -0.82
N ARG A 132 -26.69 19.06 -0.93
CA ARG A 132 -26.67 20.39 -0.31
C ARG A 132 -27.79 21.28 -0.84
N ARG A 133 -27.98 21.35 -2.17
CA ARG A 133 -29.06 22.11 -2.77
C ARG A 133 -30.43 21.66 -2.28
N ARG A 134 -30.63 20.34 -2.17
CA ARG A 134 -31.88 19.78 -1.67
C ARG A 134 -32.13 20.13 -0.20
N SER A 135 -31.09 20.06 0.61
CA SER A 135 -31.14 20.44 2.02
C SER A 135 -31.49 21.91 2.21
N GLU A 136 -30.87 22.79 1.43
CA GLU A 136 -31.15 24.24 1.44
C GLU A 136 -32.59 24.54 1.00
N ALA A 137 -33.09 23.85 -0.03
CA ALA A 137 -34.47 24.00 -0.49
C ALA A 137 -35.49 23.57 0.59
N VAL A 138 -35.20 22.53 1.36
CA VAL A 138 -36.06 22.08 2.45
C VAL A 138 -36.02 23.05 3.64
N ALA A 139 -34.87 23.68 3.90
CA ALA A 139 -34.71 24.64 5.00
C ALA A 139 -35.32 26.02 4.68
N ALA A 140 -35.51 26.33 3.42
CA ALA A 140 -36.20 27.55 2.97
C ALA A 140 -37.73 27.35 3.05
#